data_f2a9868cb1abe6301f4a2196d3ff6ca2
#
_entry.id   f2a9868cb1abe6301f4a2196d3ff6ca2
#
_cell.length_a   1.000
_cell.length_b   1.000
_cell.length_c   1.000
_cell.angle_alpha   90.00
_cell.angle_beta   90.00
_cell.angle_gamma   90.00
#
_symmetry.space_group_name_H-M   'P 1'
#
loop_
_entity.id
_entity.type
_entity.pdbx_description
1 polymer ?
#
loop_
_entity_poly.entity_id
_entity_poly.type
_entity_poly.pdbx_seq_one_letter_code
_entity_poly.pdbx_strand_id
1 'polypeptide(L)'
;LCSLISWASSTSAQFIPGLAPTELENLGDGLYAFRAGGYRNIFLVTSEGVIVTDPLSSDKAKILREQIFTITDQPVKFVAYSHSHWDHVSGGQIFKDEGAKVVAQERCATNIKETPHPDVVPPDITFKEKYSIKLGDHSLDMHYFGPSHDDCMVVMIAKPANMLFVVDIGSVPKGWFMEYNPTMPDDNLHNMPQFLRATEALMAREGGETVVSGHLALDIGDDGSMTPAASTGPAKAIGDKALFWEMLFAFVRDEMERGASVYEAPDRI
;
A
#
# COMPACT_ATOMS: atom_id res chain seq x y z
N LEU A 1 21.52 40.60 3.02
CA LEU A 1 21.46 39.44 3.93
C LEU A 1 20.13 38.73 3.73
N CYS A 2 20.11 37.76 2.78
CA CYS A 2 19.01 36.82 2.62
C CYS A 2 19.29 35.61 3.52
N SER A 3 18.48 35.44 4.55
CA SER A 3 18.51 34.24 5.38
C SER A 3 17.75 33.10 4.64
N LEU A 4 18.50 32.11 4.19
CA LEU A 4 17.97 30.84 3.72
C LEU A 4 17.38 30.09 4.92
N ILE A 5 16.05 30.05 5.01
CA ILE A 5 15.35 29.16 5.93
C ILE A 5 15.35 27.79 5.26
N SER A 6 16.24 26.91 5.73
CA SER A 6 16.20 25.48 5.38
C SER A 6 15.01 24.84 6.07
N TRP A 7 14.01 24.45 5.29
CA TRP A 7 12.96 23.56 5.74
C TRP A 7 13.56 22.15 5.81
N ALA A 8 14.04 21.78 6.97
CA ALA A 8 14.28 20.39 7.29
C ALA A 8 12.92 19.77 7.57
N SER A 9 12.38 19.04 6.59
CA SER A 9 11.22 18.16 6.79
C SER A 9 11.67 17.01 7.68
N SER A 10 11.62 17.22 9.00
CA SER A 10 11.63 16.11 9.93
C SER A 10 10.27 15.42 9.81
N THR A 11 10.20 14.31 9.11
CA THR A 11 9.11 13.34 9.26
C THR A 11 9.21 12.79 10.68
N SER A 12 8.64 13.53 11.64
CA SER A 12 8.39 13.00 12.97
C SER A 12 7.38 11.88 12.79
N ALA A 13 7.83 10.63 12.87
CA ALA A 13 6.94 9.51 13.09
C ALA A 13 6.01 9.92 14.25
N GLN A 14 4.71 10.00 13.99
CA GLN A 14 3.75 10.32 15.04
C GLN A 14 3.92 9.27 16.13
N PHE A 15 4.44 9.69 17.26
CA PHE A 15 4.62 8.81 18.41
C PHE A 15 3.23 8.55 19.00
N ILE A 16 2.70 7.36 18.76
CA ILE A 16 1.49 6.88 19.41
C ILE A 16 1.95 6.20 20.70
N PRO A 17 1.60 6.74 21.88
CA PRO A 17 2.00 6.16 23.14
C PRO A 17 1.58 4.69 23.24
N GLY A 18 2.53 3.79 23.53
CA GLY A 18 2.28 2.36 23.67
C GLY A 18 2.30 1.55 22.38
N LEU A 19 2.44 2.18 21.21
CA LEU A 19 2.63 1.46 19.95
C LEU A 19 4.09 0.97 19.84
N ALA A 20 4.26 -0.33 19.65
CA ALA A 20 5.56 -0.90 19.32
C ALA A 20 6.07 -0.30 18.00
N PRO A 21 7.37 0.02 17.86
CA PRO A 21 7.92 0.62 16.63
C PRO A 21 7.77 -0.30 15.42
N THR A 22 7.79 -1.61 15.65
CA THR A 22 7.58 -2.64 14.63
C THR A 22 6.65 -3.72 15.13
N GLU A 23 5.99 -4.39 14.20
CA GLU A 23 5.10 -5.52 14.48
C GLU A 23 5.23 -6.55 13.36
N LEU A 24 5.21 -7.82 13.73
CA LEU A 24 5.20 -8.94 12.81
C LEU A 24 3.99 -9.80 13.12
N GLU A 25 3.13 -9.97 12.15
CA GLU A 25 1.88 -10.73 12.26
C GLU A 25 1.89 -11.91 11.29
N ASN A 26 1.57 -13.10 11.78
CA ASN A 26 1.38 -14.29 10.95
C ASN A 26 -0.09 -14.36 10.52
N LEU A 27 -0.34 -14.23 9.22
CA LEU A 27 -1.68 -14.26 8.64
C LEU A 27 -2.12 -15.64 8.14
N GLY A 28 -1.26 -16.66 8.31
CA GLY A 28 -1.50 -18.02 7.84
C GLY A 28 -0.92 -18.29 6.45
N ASP A 29 -0.89 -19.56 6.07
CA ASP A 29 -0.45 -20.01 4.73
C ASP A 29 0.87 -19.40 4.26
N GLY A 30 1.85 -19.24 5.14
CA GLY A 30 3.14 -18.63 4.83
C GLY A 30 3.11 -17.12 4.61
N LEU A 31 1.94 -16.48 4.74
CA LEU A 31 1.77 -15.04 4.62
C LEU A 31 1.99 -14.32 5.94
N TYR A 32 2.76 -13.26 5.92
CA TYR A 32 3.05 -12.41 7.07
C TYR A 32 2.83 -10.93 6.70
N ALA A 33 2.38 -10.15 7.67
CA ALA A 33 2.37 -8.69 7.61
C ALA A 33 3.46 -8.13 8.53
N PHE A 34 4.27 -7.22 8.03
CA PHE A 34 5.27 -6.49 8.80
C PHE A 34 4.92 -5.01 8.80
N ARG A 35 4.88 -4.41 9.99
CA ARG A 35 4.66 -2.98 10.19
C ARG A 35 5.91 -2.33 10.82
N ALA A 36 6.28 -1.16 10.28
CA ALA A 36 7.31 -0.31 10.85
C ALA A 36 6.83 1.16 10.84
N GLY A 37 6.56 1.69 12.03
CA GLY A 37 5.88 2.97 12.18
C GLY A 37 4.45 2.92 11.61
N GLY A 38 4.11 3.86 10.74
CA GLY A 38 2.80 3.94 10.06
C GLY A 38 2.68 3.07 8.81
N TYR A 39 3.74 2.39 8.38
CA TYR A 39 3.79 1.66 7.11
C TYR A 39 3.73 0.15 7.34
N ARG A 40 3.08 -0.55 6.42
CA ARG A 40 2.98 -2.01 6.43
C ARG A 40 3.26 -2.56 5.04
N ASN A 41 3.98 -3.68 5.01
CA ASN A 41 4.09 -4.54 3.85
C ASN A 41 3.67 -5.97 4.18
N ILE A 42 3.62 -6.83 3.18
CA ILE A 42 3.44 -8.26 3.35
C ILE A 42 4.64 -9.02 2.76
N PHE A 43 4.86 -10.23 3.26
CA PHE A 43 5.78 -11.16 2.63
C PHE A 43 5.26 -12.60 2.71
N LEU A 44 5.65 -13.39 1.72
CA LEU A 44 5.31 -14.82 1.60
C LEU A 44 6.57 -15.66 1.82
N VAL A 45 6.51 -16.55 2.79
CA VAL A 45 7.54 -17.56 3.03
C VAL A 45 7.11 -18.85 2.34
N THR A 46 7.94 -19.35 1.45
CA THR A 46 7.67 -20.54 0.65
C THR A 46 8.79 -21.57 0.82
N SER A 47 8.62 -22.76 0.26
CA SER A 47 9.67 -23.79 0.23
C SER A 47 10.89 -23.43 -0.63
N GLU A 48 10.77 -22.43 -1.51
CA GLU A 48 11.82 -22.06 -2.48
C GLU A 48 12.43 -20.67 -2.25
N GLY A 49 11.98 -19.95 -1.21
CA GLY A 49 12.43 -18.60 -0.89
C GLY A 49 11.30 -17.71 -0.40
N VAL A 50 11.59 -16.42 -0.36
CA VAL A 50 10.64 -15.40 0.15
C VAL A 50 10.28 -14.39 -0.96
N ILE A 51 9.01 -14.01 -1.03
CA ILE A 51 8.53 -12.87 -1.82
C ILE A 51 8.20 -11.75 -0.83
N VAL A 52 8.79 -10.57 -1.01
CA VAL A 52 8.54 -9.37 -0.20
C VAL A 52 7.83 -8.31 -1.05
N THR A 53 6.90 -7.57 -0.47
CA THR A 53 6.37 -6.35 -1.08
C THR A 53 7.06 -5.12 -0.47
N ASP A 54 7.10 -4.02 -1.17
CA ASP A 54 7.47 -2.68 -0.69
C ASP A 54 8.45 -2.64 0.49
N PRO A 55 9.76 -2.40 0.26
CA PRO A 55 10.78 -2.46 1.31
C PRO A 55 10.67 -1.35 2.37
N LEU A 56 9.90 -0.27 2.11
CA LEU A 56 9.52 0.88 2.94
C LEU A 56 10.64 1.91 3.19
N SER A 57 11.86 1.52 3.43
CA SER A 57 13.08 2.35 3.50
C SER A 57 14.27 1.45 3.81
N SER A 58 15.48 1.96 3.63
CA SER A 58 16.71 1.18 3.91
C SER A 58 16.80 0.68 5.36
N ASP A 59 16.36 1.46 6.35
CA ASP A 59 16.38 1.03 7.75
C ASP A 59 15.26 0.04 8.07
N LYS A 60 14.05 0.27 7.54
CA LYS A 60 12.93 -0.65 7.72
C LYS A 60 13.17 -1.99 7.01
N ALA A 61 13.79 -1.97 5.82
CA ALA A 61 14.16 -3.16 5.08
C ALA A 61 15.17 -4.04 5.82
N LYS A 62 16.14 -3.45 6.54
CA LYS A 62 17.06 -4.19 7.41
C LYS A 62 16.31 -4.90 8.53
N ILE A 63 15.41 -4.19 9.23
CA ILE A 63 14.60 -4.77 10.30
C ILE A 63 13.69 -5.88 9.72
N LEU A 64 13.05 -5.63 8.57
CA LEU A 64 12.25 -6.65 7.89
C LEU A 64 13.08 -7.90 7.57
N ARG A 65 14.31 -7.73 7.04
CA ARG A 65 15.19 -8.86 6.75
C ARG A 65 15.55 -9.66 8.01
N GLU A 66 15.82 -8.98 9.12
CA GLU A 66 16.06 -9.62 10.41
C GLU A 66 14.81 -10.39 10.90
N GLN A 67 13.61 -9.82 10.77
CA GLN A 67 12.36 -10.50 11.11
C GLN A 67 12.11 -11.74 10.23
N ILE A 68 12.35 -11.65 8.93
CA ILE A 68 12.26 -12.80 8.02
C ILE A 68 13.21 -13.91 8.48
N PHE A 69 14.44 -13.57 8.88
CA PHE A 69 15.43 -14.52 9.33
C PHE A 69 15.03 -15.28 10.61
N THR A 70 14.16 -14.68 11.45
CA THR A 70 13.60 -15.39 12.62
C THR A 70 12.62 -16.51 12.26
N ILE A 71 12.08 -16.47 11.01
CA ILE A 71 11.07 -17.42 10.52
C ILE A 71 11.70 -18.47 9.59
N THR A 72 12.61 -18.03 8.73
CA THR A 72 13.23 -18.87 7.69
C THR A 72 14.64 -18.39 7.34
N ASP A 73 15.52 -19.32 7.00
CA ASP A 73 16.86 -19.06 6.46
C ASP A 73 16.85 -18.89 4.93
N GLN A 74 15.68 -19.04 4.31
CA GLN A 74 15.52 -18.88 2.86
C GLN A 74 15.81 -17.43 2.42
N PRO A 75 16.47 -17.24 1.26
CA PRO A 75 16.73 -15.91 0.72
C PRO A 75 15.45 -15.28 0.16
N VAL A 76 15.42 -13.94 0.16
CA VAL A 76 14.41 -13.21 -0.62
C VAL A 76 14.71 -13.37 -2.11
N LYS A 77 13.73 -13.86 -2.87
CA LYS A 77 13.84 -14.11 -4.32
C LYS A 77 13.20 -13.02 -5.16
N PHE A 78 12.15 -12.40 -4.63
CA PHE A 78 11.44 -11.35 -5.32
C PHE A 78 11.06 -10.20 -4.36
N VAL A 79 11.12 -8.98 -4.90
CA VAL A 79 10.56 -7.78 -4.30
C VAL A 79 9.53 -7.23 -5.26
N ALA A 80 8.28 -7.10 -4.82
CA ALA A 80 7.17 -6.58 -5.62
C ALA A 80 6.84 -5.15 -5.18
N TYR A 81 6.80 -4.21 -6.10
CA TYR A 81 6.41 -2.83 -5.82
C TYR A 81 4.91 -2.61 -6.06
N SER A 82 4.23 -1.98 -5.10
CA SER A 82 2.82 -1.62 -5.22
C SER A 82 2.63 -0.41 -6.15
N HIS A 83 3.51 0.57 -6.07
CA HIS A 83 3.51 1.80 -6.86
C HIS A 83 4.91 2.44 -6.83
N SER A 84 5.07 3.72 -7.20
CA SER A 84 6.41 4.33 -7.34
C SER A 84 6.82 5.28 -6.21
N HIS A 85 6.00 5.48 -5.19
CA HIS A 85 6.33 6.39 -4.09
C HIS A 85 7.49 5.88 -3.24
N TRP A 86 8.41 6.79 -2.90
CA TRP A 86 9.68 6.45 -2.26
C TRP A 86 9.54 5.87 -0.86
N ASP A 87 8.51 6.27 -0.13
CA ASP A 87 8.19 5.78 1.21
C ASP A 87 7.74 4.32 1.25
N HIS A 88 7.43 3.75 0.06
CA HIS A 88 7.12 2.33 -0.13
C HIS A 88 8.26 1.56 -0.81
N VAL A 89 8.83 2.09 -1.89
CA VAL A 89 9.78 1.33 -2.72
C VAL A 89 11.25 1.52 -2.36
N SER A 90 11.60 2.42 -1.44
CA SER A 90 12.98 2.61 -0.98
C SER A 90 13.47 1.44 -0.12
N GLY A 91 14.78 1.19 -0.16
CA GLY A 91 15.45 0.20 0.71
C GLY A 91 15.59 -1.20 0.12
N GLY A 92 15.19 -1.41 -1.12
CA GLY A 92 15.26 -2.73 -1.77
C GLY A 92 16.66 -3.30 -1.98
N GLN A 93 17.72 -2.49 -1.80
CA GLN A 93 19.10 -2.89 -2.11
C GLN A 93 19.56 -4.10 -1.30
N ILE A 94 19.19 -4.22 -0.03
CA ILE A 94 19.55 -5.36 0.82
C ILE A 94 19.06 -6.69 0.22
N PHE A 95 17.87 -6.72 -0.35
CA PHE A 95 17.31 -7.91 -1.01
C PHE A 95 17.93 -8.13 -2.39
N LYS A 96 18.25 -7.04 -3.10
CA LYS A 96 18.95 -7.11 -4.38
C LYS A 96 20.34 -7.75 -4.24
N ASP A 97 21.07 -7.43 -3.17
CA ASP A 97 22.37 -7.98 -2.84
C ASP A 97 22.29 -9.49 -2.53
N GLU A 98 21.14 -9.99 -2.06
CA GLU A 98 20.84 -11.42 -1.92
C GLU A 98 20.47 -12.11 -3.25
N GLY A 99 20.33 -11.35 -4.34
CA GLY A 99 19.98 -11.85 -5.66
C GLY A 99 18.48 -11.77 -5.99
N ALA A 100 17.67 -11.07 -5.18
CA ALA A 100 16.26 -10.86 -5.47
C ALA A 100 16.04 -10.12 -6.79
N LYS A 101 14.93 -10.46 -7.46
CA LYS A 101 14.43 -9.73 -8.63
C LYS A 101 13.34 -8.77 -8.22
N VAL A 102 13.46 -7.52 -8.65
CA VAL A 102 12.45 -6.48 -8.42
C VAL A 102 11.43 -6.52 -9.55
N VAL A 103 10.14 -6.56 -9.17
CA VAL A 103 9.00 -6.64 -10.10
C VAL A 103 8.11 -5.42 -9.89
N ALA A 104 7.75 -4.73 -10.96
CA ALA A 104 6.87 -3.57 -10.91
C ALA A 104 6.01 -3.43 -12.18
N GLN A 105 4.95 -2.67 -12.10
CA GLN A 105 4.21 -2.23 -13.26
C GLN A 105 5.11 -1.35 -14.15
N GLU A 106 4.95 -1.38 -15.49
CA GLU A 106 5.88 -0.72 -16.43
C GLU A 106 5.97 0.81 -16.24
N ARG A 107 4.89 1.46 -15.78
CA ARG A 107 4.88 2.89 -15.47
C ARG A 107 5.72 3.21 -14.25
N CYS A 108 5.71 2.34 -13.22
CA CYS A 108 6.59 2.49 -12.07
C CYS A 108 8.07 2.53 -12.48
N ALA A 109 8.46 1.67 -13.44
CA ALA A 109 9.83 1.71 -13.97
C ALA A 109 10.14 3.04 -14.67
N THR A 110 9.16 3.61 -15.37
CA THR A 110 9.28 4.94 -16.00
C THR A 110 9.41 6.04 -14.94
N ASN A 111 8.53 6.06 -13.95
CA ASN A 111 8.53 7.05 -12.87
C ASN A 111 9.85 7.04 -12.07
N ILE A 112 10.32 5.83 -11.70
CA ILE A 112 11.59 5.66 -10.99
C ILE A 112 12.78 6.17 -11.83
N LYS A 113 12.72 6.00 -13.14
CA LYS A 113 13.75 6.50 -14.04
C LYS A 113 13.71 8.02 -14.22
N GLU A 114 12.51 8.61 -14.29
CA GLU A 114 12.29 10.04 -14.48
C GLU A 114 12.56 10.83 -13.19
N THR A 115 12.23 10.23 -12.04
CA THR A 115 12.43 10.81 -10.72
C THR A 115 13.28 9.85 -9.86
N PRO A 116 14.59 9.74 -10.12
CA PRO A 116 15.44 8.78 -9.45
C PRO A 116 15.65 9.14 -7.98
N HIS A 117 15.63 8.12 -7.12
CA HIS A 117 15.97 8.24 -5.71
C HIS A 117 17.09 7.24 -5.37
N PRO A 118 18.13 7.63 -4.59
CA PRO A 118 19.31 6.79 -4.35
C PRO A 118 18.99 5.45 -3.65
N ASP A 119 17.92 5.41 -2.85
CA ASP A 119 17.52 4.22 -2.11
C ASP A 119 16.51 3.33 -2.85
N VAL A 120 16.10 3.71 -4.08
CA VAL A 120 15.15 2.94 -4.89
C VAL A 120 15.89 2.10 -5.92
N VAL A 121 15.64 0.80 -5.87
CA VAL A 121 16.20 -0.16 -6.85
C VAL A 121 15.29 -0.23 -8.08
N PRO A 122 15.81 0.04 -9.29
CA PRO A 122 15.02 -0.11 -10.50
C PRO A 122 14.50 -1.54 -10.70
N PRO A 123 13.28 -1.73 -11.24
CA PRO A 123 12.74 -3.06 -11.52
C PRO A 123 13.57 -3.86 -12.53
N ASP A 124 13.74 -5.17 -12.28
CA ASP A 124 14.30 -6.14 -13.23
C ASP A 124 13.24 -6.67 -14.19
N ILE A 125 11.99 -6.75 -13.70
CA ILE A 125 10.86 -7.32 -14.41
C ILE A 125 9.73 -6.30 -14.40
N THR A 126 9.18 -6.01 -15.57
CA THR A 126 8.04 -5.12 -15.71
C THR A 126 6.88 -5.80 -16.40
N PHE A 127 5.66 -5.35 -16.11
CA PHE A 127 4.43 -5.87 -16.72
C PHE A 127 3.42 -4.75 -16.98
N LYS A 128 2.42 -5.00 -17.83
CA LYS A 128 1.40 -4.01 -18.21
C LYS A 128 0.16 -4.07 -17.31
N GLU A 129 -0.56 -5.19 -17.35
CA GLU A 129 -1.87 -5.30 -16.70
C GLU A 129 -1.88 -6.29 -15.54
N LYS A 130 -1.18 -7.41 -15.70
CA LYS A 130 -1.14 -8.49 -14.71
C LYS A 130 0.19 -9.20 -14.75
N TYR A 131 0.68 -9.56 -13.55
CA TYR A 131 1.82 -10.45 -13.39
C TYR A 131 1.61 -11.36 -12.18
N SER A 132 2.09 -12.60 -12.24
CA SER A 132 2.07 -13.53 -11.12
C SER A 132 3.50 -13.94 -10.79
N ILE A 133 3.97 -13.54 -9.62
CA ILE A 133 5.21 -14.07 -9.05
C ILE A 133 4.88 -15.44 -8.45
N LYS A 134 5.42 -16.49 -9.04
CA LYS A 134 5.25 -17.87 -8.54
C LYS A 134 6.52 -18.34 -7.90
N LEU A 135 6.42 -18.91 -6.69
CA LEU A 135 7.56 -19.43 -5.95
C LEU A 135 7.09 -20.61 -5.07
N GLY A 136 7.56 -21.82 -5.39
CA GLY A 136 7.04 -23.03 -4.79
C GLY A 136 5.54 -23.19 -5.03
N ASP A 137 4.80 -23.43 -3.98
CA ASP A 137 3.33 -23.61 -3.97
C ASP A 137 2.55 -22.29 -3.71
N HIS A 138 3.26 -21.16 -3.66
CA HIS A 138 2.68 -19.85 -3.43
C HIS A 138 2.74 -18.96 -4.70
N SER A 139 1.88 -17.93 -4.72
CA SER A 139 2.00 -16.84 -5.68
C SER A 139 1.57 -15.50 -5.09
N LEU A 140 2.14 -14.44 -5.65
CA LEU A 140 1.69 -13.07 -5.47
C LEU A 140 1.20 -12.56 -6.82
N ASP A 141 -0.10 -12.42 -6.95
CA ASP A 141 -0.75 -12.00 -8.20
C ASP A 141 -0.95 -10.48 -8.16
N MET A 142 -0.28 -9.77 -9.05
CA MET A 142 -0.28 -8.30 -9.17
C MET A 142 -1.25 -7.87 -10.28
N HIS A 143 -2.14 -6.93 -10.00
CA HIS A 143 -3.15 -6.45 -10.95
C HIS A 143 -3.15 -4.93 -11.04
N TYR A 144 -3.09 -4.42 -12.27
CA TYR A 144 -3.20 -3.01 -12.59
C TYR A 144 -4.56 -2.71 -13.22
N PHE A 145 -5.27 -1.71 -12.69
CA PHE A 145 -6.60 -1.30 -13.15
C PHE A 145 -6.63 0.15 -13.66
N GLY A 146 -5.50 0.67 -14.07
CA GLY A 146 -5.34 2.06 -14.48
C GLY A 146 -4.79 2.95 -13.37
N PRO A 147 -4.52 4.22 -13.68
CA PRO A 147 -4.04 5.19 -12.71
C PRO A 147 -5.05 5.38 -11.58
N SER A 148 -4.56 5.55 -10.34
CA SER A 148 -5.39 5.83 -9.17
C SER A 148 -4.65 6.76 -8.21
N HIS A 149 -4.23 6.30 -7.03
CA HIS A 149 -3.36 7.03 -6.11
C HIS A 149 -2.02 7.42 -6.76
N ASP A 150 -1.44 6.51 -7.54
CA ASP A 150 -0.31 6.70 -8.43
C ASP A 150 -0.69 6.18 -9.81
N ASP A 151 -0.03 6.62 -10.87
CA ASP A 151 -0.32 6.20 -12.24
C ASP A 151 0.09 4.75 -12.52
N CYS A 152 0.87 4.14 -11.64
CA CYS A 152 1.33 2.75 -11.74
C CYS A 152 0.84 1.83 -10.60
N MET A 153 -0.10 2.29 -9.77
CA MET A 153 -0.62 1.55 -8.62
C MET A 153 -1.17 0.18 -9.01
N VAL A 154 -0.75 -0.84 -8.28
CA VAL A 154 -1.30 -2.20 -8.40
C VAL A 154 -1.88 -2.67 -7.07
N VAL A 155 -2.84 -3.59 -7.15
CA VAL A 155 -3.28 -4.41 -6.02
C VAL A 155 -2.70 -5.81 -6.14
N MET A 156 -2.51 -6.49 -5.02
CA MET A 156 -1.85 -7.78 -4.99
C MET A 156 -2.69 -8.81 -4.24
N ILE A 157 -2.80 -10.03 -4.77
CA ILE A 157 -3.43 -11.16 -4.07
C ILE A 157 -2.37 -12.18 -3.72
N ALA A 158 -2.23 -12.46 -2.41
CA ALA A 158 -1.35 -13.50 -1.89
C ALA A 158 -2.08 -14.84 -1.87
N LYS A 159 -1.51 -15.87 -2.51
CA LYS A 159 -2.06 -17.23 -2.57
C LYS A 159 -1.14 -18.23 -1.88
N PRO A 160 -1.70 -19.28 -1.21
CA PRO A 160 -3.10 -19.70 -1.26
C PRO A 160 -4.07 -18.97 -0.32
N ALA A 161 -3.61 -18.05 0.54
CA ALA A 161 -4.45 -17.33 1.50
C ALA A 161 -5.61 -16.53 0.87
N ASN A 162 -5.55 -16.21 -0.43
CA ASN A 162 -6.48 -15.35 -1.16
C ASN A 162 -6.73 -13.99 -0.47
N MET A 163 -5.70 -13.46 0.20
CA MET A 163 -5.77 -12.14 0.83
C MET A 163 -5.30 -11.05 -0.12
N LEU A 164 -6.09 -9.99 -0.19
CA LEU A 164 -5.77 -8.80 -0.97
C LEU A 164 -4.86 -7.87 -0.16
N PHE A 165 -3.76 -7.44 -0.73
CA PHE A 165 -2.93 -6.36 -0.21
C PHE A 165 -3.16 -5.08 -1.02
N VAL A 166 -3.51 -4.00 -0.33
CA VAL A 166 -3.71 -2.67 -0.90
C VAL A 166 -2.90 -1.63 -0.15
N VAL A 167 -2.29 -0.73 -0.90
CA VAL A 167 -1.49 0.37 -0.37
C VAL A 167 -2.16 1.68 -0.77
N ASP A 168 -2.29 2.63 0.15
CA ASP A 168 -2.74 4.02 -0.08
C ASP A 168 -4.14 4.25 -0.68
N ILE A 169 -4.86 3.22 -1.07
CA ILE A 169 -6.19 3.33 -1.67
C ILE A 169 -7.34 2.86 -0.76
N GLY A 170 -7.02 2.22 0.34
CA GLY A 170 -8.02 1.69 1.26
C GLY A 170 -7.47 1.53 2.67
N SER A 171 -8.28 1.87 3.64
CA SER A 171 -8.01 1.65 5.06
C SER A 171 -8.92 0.56 5.59
N VAL A 172 -8.36 -0.45 6.22
CA VAL A 172 -9.14 -1.49 6.89
C VAL A 172 -8.99 -1.34 8.41
N PRO A 173 -9.97 -1.77 9.19
CA PRO A 173 -11.19 -2.51 8.80
C PRO A 173 -12.33 -1.64 8.27
N LYS A 174 -12.29 -0.33 8.42
CA LYS A 174 -13.42 0.56 8.12
C LYS A 174 -13.54 0.97 6.65
N GLY A 175 -12.50 0.83 5.86
CA GLY A 175 -12.46 0.92 4.40
C GLY A 175 -12.86 2.24 3.76
N TRP A 176 -13.99 2.81 4.08
CA TRP A 176 -14.52 3.95 3.34
C TRP A 176 -14.22 5.31 3.97
N PHE A 177 -13.77 5.35 5.21
CA PHE A 177 -13.52 6.61 5.90
C PHE A 177 -12.06 7.05 5.78
N MET A 178 -11.85 8.35 5.58
CA MET A 178 -10.52 8.94 5.42
C MET A 178 -9.94 9.52 6.71
N GLU A 179 -10.50 9.16 7.87
CA GLU A 179 -10.18 9.82 9.13
C GLU A 179 -8.69 9.89 9.44
N TYR A 180 -7.91 8.91 8.98
CA TYR A 180 -6.48 8.84 9.28
C TYR A 180 -5.60 8.37 8.12
N ASN A 181 -6.17 8.27 6.96
CA ASN A 181 -5.39 8.07 5.77
C ASN A 181 -5.55 9.33 4.89
N PRO A 182 -4.70 10.32 5.07
CA PRO A 182 -4.69 11.49 4.21
C PRO A 182 -4.14 11.13 2.84
N THR A 183 -4.45 9.94 2.34
CA THR A 183 -4.05 9.54 1.01
C THR A 183 -4.44 10.66 0.08
N MET A 184 -3.48 11.53 -0.08
CA MET A 184 -3.60 12.58 -1.06
C MET A 184 -3.55 11.85 -2.39
N PRO A 185 -4.61 11.94 -3.13
CA PRO A 185 -4.56 11.44 -4.46
C PRO A 185 -3.59 12.29 -5.22
N ASP A 186 -2.76 11.64 -5.93
CA ASP A 186 -2.11 12.23 -7.05
C ASP A 186 -3.14 12.60 -8.14
N ASP A 187 -2.69 12.89 -9.32
CA ASP A 187 -3.48 13.49 -10.40
C ASP A 187 -4.67 12.65 -10.92
N ASN A 188 -4.91 11.45 -10.36
CA ASN A 188 -5.82 10.46 -10.95
C ASN A 188 -7.07 10.13 -10.12
N LEU A 189 -7.48 11.02 -9.21
CA LEU A 189 -8.67 10.84 -8.37
C LEU A 189 -9.92 10.44 -9.12
N HIS A 190 -10.09 10.98 -10.32
CA HIS A 190 -11.27 10.72 -11.13
C HIS A 190 -11.45 9.24 -11.49
N ASN A 191 -10.37 8.46 -11.47
CA ASN A 191 -10.39 7.03 -11.75
C ASN A 191 -10.53 6.17 -10.48
N MET A 192 -10.44 6.75 -9.29
CA MET A 192 -10.47 6.02 -8.02
C MET A 192 -11.71 5.13 -7.84
N PRO A 193 -12.94 5.59 -8.13
CA PRO A 193 -14.13 4.71 -8.04
C PRO A 193 -14.02 3.49 -8.94
N GLN A 194 -13.62 3.69 -10.18
CA GLN A 194 -13.49 2.60 -11.16
C GLN A 194 -12.41 1.60 -10.76
N PHE A 195 -11.26 2.09 -10.28
CA PHE A 195 -10.17 1.26 -9.79
C PHE A 195 -10.61 0.38 -8.61
N LEU A 196 -11.30 0.98 -7.63
CA LEU A 196 -11.82 0.26 -6.46
C LEU A 196 -12.91 -0.74 -6.83
N ARG A 197 -13.81 -0.42 -7.78
CA ARG A 197 -14.82 -1.38 -8.27
C ARG A 197 -14.19 -2.54 -9.01
N ALA A 198 -13.13 -2.31 -9.80
CA ALA A 198 -12.37 -3.39 -10.44
C ALA A 198 -11.67 -4.29 -9.40
N THR A 199 -11.17 -3.69 -8.33
CA THR A 199 -10.56 -4.42 -7.21
C THR A 199 -11.60 -5.25 -6.44
N GLU A 200 -12.78 -4.70 -6.16
CA GLU A 200 -13.91 -5.42 -5.55
C GLU A 200 -14.33 -6.63 -6.41
N ALA A 201 -14.48 -6.42 -7.73
CA ALA A 201 -14.80 -7.48 -8.66
C ALA A 201 -13.71 -8.56 -8.76
N LEU A 202 -12.43 -8.16 -8.65
CA LEU A 202 -11.31 -9.10 -8.56
C LEU A 202 -11.46 -9.99 -7.32
N MET A 203 -11.69 -9.40 -6.15
CA MET A 203 -11.85 -10.15 -4.90
C MET A 203 -13.02 -11.15 -4.96
N ALA A 204 -14.16 -10.72 -5.48
CA ALA A 204 -15.32 -11.58 -5.67
C ALA A 204 -15.02 -12.78 -6.59
N ARG A 205 -14.26 -12.55 -7.67
CA ARG A 205 -13.87 -13.60 -8.62
C ARG A 205 -12.88 -14.59 -8.03
N GLU A 206 -11.92 -14.11 -7.24
CA GLU A 206 -10.88 -14.95 -6.62
C GLU A 206 -11.35 -15.63 -5.32
N GLY A 207 -12.55 -15.30 -4.83
CA GLY A 207 -13.08 -15.84 -3.58
C GLY A 207 -12.34 -15.31 -2.34
N GLY A 208 -11.72 -14.14 -2.43
CA GLY A 208 -11.01 -13.52 -1.32
C GLY A 208 -11.98 -12.75 -0.40
N GLU A 209 -11.84 -12.95 0.90
CA GLU A 209 -12.69 -12.31 1.91
C GLU A 209 -11.97 -11.29 2.77
N THR A 210 -10.64 -11.27 2.71
CA THR A 210 -9.78 -10.47 3.60
C THR A 210 -8.88 -9.52 2.82
N VAL A 211 -8.79 -8.30 3.33
CA VAL A 211 -7.89 -7.23 2.83
C VAL A 211 -6.85 -6.91 3.90
N VAL A 212 -5.60 -6.74 3.49
CA VAL A 212 -4.50 -6.22 4.30
C VAL A 212 -4.20 -4.81 3.81
N SER A 213 -4.09 -3.84 4.72
CA SER A 213 -3.79 -2.44 4.40
C SER A 213 -2.29 -2.15 4.49
N GLY A 214 -1.75 -1.37 3.56
CA GLY A 214 -0.36 -0.90 3.53
C GLY A 214 -0.01 0.14 4.59
N HIS A 215 -1.00 0.69 5.29
CA HIS A 215 -0.81 1.66 6.37
C HIS A 215 -1.48 1.24 7.67
N LEU A 216 -0.93 1.78 8.77
CA LEU A 216 -1.56 1.73 10.07
C LEU A 216 -2.83 2.59 10.05
N ALA A 217 -3.97 2.00 10.34
CA ALA A 217 -5.19 2.72 10.69
C ALA A 217 -5.30 2.84 12.21
N LEU A 218 -6.00 3.88 12.67
CA LEU A 218 -6.23 4.11 14.09
C LEU A 218 -7.74 4.10 14.39
N ASP A 219 -8.09 3.45 15.47
CA ASP A 219 -9.40 3.59 16.07
C ASP A 219 -9.37 4.71 17.11
N ILE A 220 -10.38 5.59 17.08
CA ILE A 220 -10.55 6.65 18.08
C ILE A 220 -11.70 6.30 18.99
N GLY A 221 -11.41 6.27 20.29
CA GLY A 221 -12.40 6.16 21.32
C GLY A 221 -13.17 7.47 21.52
N ASP A 222 -14.35 7.39 22.14
CA ASP A 222 -15.18 8.55 22.49
C ASP A 222 -14.47 9.55 23.42
N ASP A 223 -13.45 9.10 24.13
CA ASP A 223 -12.59 9.90 25.00
C ASP A 223 -11.39 10.54 24.26
N GLY A 224 -11.31 10.36 22.94
CA GLY A 224 -10.20 10.82 22.11
C GLY A 224 -8.95 9.94 22.18
N SER A 225 -9.00 8.78 22.84
CA SER A 225 -7.90 7.82 22.83
C SER A 225 -7.72 7.24 21.43
N MET A 226 -6.46 7.04 21.01
CA MET A 226 -6.11 6.43 19.72
C MET A 226 -5.47 5.06 19.95
N THR A 227 -6.00 4.04 19.30
CA THR A 227 -5.45 2.69 19.32
C THR A 227 -5.24 2.16 17.90
N PRO A 228 -4.22 1.30 17.67
CA PRO A 228 -4.06 0.66 16.38
C PRO A 228 -5.29 -0.15 16.01
N ALA A 229 -5.83 0.09 14.83
CA ALA A 229 -6.83 -0.79 14.24
C ALA A 229 -6.18 -2.08 13.71
N ALA A 230 -7.00 -3.10 13.47
CA ALA A 230 -6.53 -4.35 12.88
C ALA A 230 -5.82 -4.11 11.54
N SER A 231 -4.81 -4.93 11.26
CA SER A 231 -4.07 -4.92 9.99
C SER A 231 -4.92 -5.39 8.81
N THR A 232 -5.94 -6.19 9.12
CA THR A 232 -6.84 -6.83 8.18
C THR A 232 -8.27 -6.35 8.36
N GLY A 233 -9.05 -6.47 7.29
CA GLY A 233 -10.48 -6.19 7.30
C GLY A 233 -11.21 -6.98 6.21
N PRO A 234 -12.55 -6.87 6.18
CA PRO A 234 -13.34 -7.60 5.20
C PRO A 234 -13.16 -7.02 3.79
N ALA A 235 -13.25 -7.86 2.76
CA ALA A 235 -13.21 -7.44 1.35
C ALA A 235 -14.24 -6.34 1.01
N LYS A 236 -15.37 -6.33 1.73
CA LYS A 236 -16.39 -5.28 1.66
C LYS A 236 -15.82 -3.86 1.83
N ALA A 237 -14.73 -3.69 2.61
CA ALA A 237 -14.10 -2.38 2.82
C ALA A 237 -13.68 -1.70 1.51
N ILE A 238 -13.33 -2.47 0.47
CA ILE A 238 -12.99 -1.93 -0.85
C ILE A 238 -14.22 -1.37 -1.56
N GLY A 239 -15.34 -2.10 -1.51
CA GLY A 239 -16.62 -1.63 -2.05
C GLY A 239 -17.16 -0.39 -1.32
N ASP A 240 -17.02 -0.35 0.01
CA ASP A 240 -17.40 0.81 0.82
C ASP A 240 -16.54 2.05 0.47
N LYS A 241 -15.23 1.85 0.21
CA LYS A 241 -14.33 2.93 -0.24
C LYS A 241 -14.70 3.42 -1.64
N ALA A 242 -15.08 2.52 -2.55
CA ALA A 242 -15.59 2.89 -3.87
C ALA A 242 -16.86 3.74 -3.76
N LEU A 243 -17.82 3.31 -2.92
CA LEU A 243 -19.05 4.04 -2.67
C LEU A 243 -18.79 5.44 -2.10
N PHE A 244 -17.83 5.57 -1.17
CA PHE A 244 -17.43 6.87 -0.63
C PHE A 244 -17.02 7.84 -1.75
N TRP A 245 -16.12 7.41 -2.66
CA TRP A 245 -15.66 8.26 -3.75
C TRP A 245 -16.78 8.58 -4.77
N GLU A 246 -17.64 7.61 -5.08
CA GLU A 246 -18.81 7.80 -5.94
C GLU A 246 -19.75 8.86 -5.36
N MET A 247 -20.05 8.75 -4.07
CA MET A 247 -20.92 9.70 -3.36
C MET A 247 -20.28 11.09 -3.29
N LEU A 248 -19.00 11.19 -2.96
CA LEU A 248 -18.28 12.46 -2.90
C LEU A 248 -18.31 13.18 -4.26
N PHE A 249 -18.00 12.47 -5.34
CA PHE A 249 -18.03 13.06 -6.68
C PHE A 249 -19.44 13.45 -7.12
N ALA A 250 -20.44 12.64 -6.80
CA ALA A 250 -21.84 12.97 -7.08
C ALA A 250 -22.25 14.24 -6.33
N PHE A 251 -21.94 14.31 -5.04
CA PHE A 251 -22.27 15.47 -4.21
C PHE A 251 -21.60 16.76 -4.70
N VAL A 252 -20.29 16.71 -4.96
CA VAL A 252 -19.55 17.88 -5.48
C VAL A 252 -20.14 18.37 -6.80
N ARG A 253 -20.43 17.45 -7.73
CA ARG A 253 -21.07 17.78 -9.00
C ARG A 253 -22.44 18.45 -8.80
N ASP A 254 -23.29 17.87 -7.95
CA ASP A 254 -24.63 18.39 -7.70
C ASP A 254 -24.58 19.81 -7.08
N GLU A 255 -23.63 20.08 -6.17
CA GLU A 255 -23.44 21.42 -5.62
C GLU A 255 -22.91 22.42 -6.66
N MET A 256 -22.01 22.01 -7.54
CA MET A 256 -21.56 22.86 -8.64
C MET A 256 -22.70 23.17 -9.63
N GLU A 257 -23.57 22.19 -9.93
CA GLU A 257 -24.77 22.40 -10.77
C GLU A 257 -25.76 23.37 -10.13
N ARG A 258 -25.80 23.43 -8.78
CA ARG A 258 -26.59 24.42 -8.02
C ARG A 258 -25.91 25.79 -7.91
N GLY A 259 -24.74 25.97 -8.55
CA GLY A 259 -24.01 27.23 -8.62
C GLY A 259 -22.99 27.44 -7.50
N ALA A 260 -22.65 26.41 -6.72
CA ALA A 260 -21.51 26.49 -5.79
C ALA A 260 -20.19 26.54 -6.57
N SER A 261 -19.25 27.33 -6.11
CA SER A 261 -17.88 27.27 -6.60
C SER A 261 -17.17 26.05 -5.97
N VAL A 262 -16.06 25.62 -6.58
CA VAL A 262 -15.21 24.54 -6.03
C VAL A 262 -14.67 24.87 -4.63
N TYR A 263 -14.59 26.15 -4.26
CA TYR A 263 -14.15 26.59 -2.93
C TYR A 263 -15.26 26.56 -1.89
N GLU A 264 -16.53 26.60 -2.31
CA GLU A 264 -17.69 26.58 -1.42
C GLU A 264 -18.26 25.18 -1.21
N ALA A 265 -17.99 24.27 -2.16
CA ALA A 265 -18.50 22.89 -2.09
C ALA A 265 -18.07 22.15 -0.80
N PRO A 266 -16.81 22.26 -0.30
CA PRO A 266 -16.41 21.60 0.94
C PRO A 266 -17.22 22.02 2.18
N ASP A 267 -17.66 23.29 2.25
CA ASP A 267 -18.43 23.81 3.40
C ASP A 267 -19.90 23.34 3.41
N ARG A 268 -20.32 22.65 2.35
CA ARG A 268 -21.70 22.16 2.14
C ARG A 268 -21.82 20.64 2.27
N ILE A 269 -20.69 19.96 2.38
CA ILE A 269 -20.56 18.52 2.63
C ILE A 269 -20.51 18.26 4.13
#